data_f2b64cc92d623059fb6f1b3146c430f7
#
_entry.id   f2b64cc92d623059fb6f1b3146c430f7
#
_cell.length_a   1.000
_cell.length_b   1.000
_cell.length_c   1.000
_cell.angle_alpha   90.00
_cell.angle_beta   90.00
_cell.angle_gamma   90.00
#
_symmetry.space_group_name_H-M   'P 1'
#
loop_
_entity.id
_entity.type
_entity.pdbx_description
1 polymer ?
#
loop_
_entity_poly.entity_id
_entity_poly.type
_entity_poly.pdbx_seq_one_letter_code
_entity_poly.pdbx_strand_id
1 'polypeptide(L)'
;MYYILFLAIIGYLIYLVRKPKRKPLRVFDKQWKKLLDENVYYYRRLSDIEKQRFGVRVMQFLSEVKVTGVNLELKPLDEALVAASATIPVFGFDEWEYAYLDEVLVYPSTFNKGFEYGDGAKDRNVMGMVGDGYMNGKMILSRNALRNGFKNTTDKHNTAIHEFVHLLDKEDGSIDGLPEVLMSHQYTIPWLKMIHDKMEEINSDKSDIRNYGGTSETEFFAVASEYFFERPDQFKRNHPELYTMMVQCFKQEPKYVAVSR
;
A
#
# COMPACT_ATOMS: atom_id res chain seq x y z
N MET A 1 -3.94 3.48 45.96
CA MET A 1 -4.51 2.40 45.11
C MET A 1 -5.76 2.85 44.38
N TYR A 2 -6.76 3.41 45.00
CA TYR A 2 -8.04 3.86 44.37
C TYR A 2 -7.88 4.97 43.33
N TYR A 3 -6.95 5.91 43.46
CA TYR A 3 -6.68 6.97 42.48
C TYR A 3 -6.12 6.43 41.15
N ILE A 4 -5.28 5.39 41.19
CA ILE A 4 -4.73 4.76 39.99
C ILE A 4 -5.85 4.04 39.21
N LEU A 5 -6.71 3.34 39.93
CA LEU A 5 -7.88 2.66 39.33
C LEU A 5 -8.84 3.68 38.70
N PHE A 6 -9.09 4.80 39.36
CA PHE A 6 -9.96 5.87 38.87
C PHE A 6 -9.38 6.51 37.62
N LEU A 7 -8.08 6.80 37.54
CA LEU A 7 -7.43 7.33 36.35
C LEU A 7 -7.42 6.33 35.18
N ALA A 8 -7.25 5.03 35.49
CA ALA A 8 -7.35 3.97 34.46
C ALA A 8 -8.76 3.88 33.89
N ILE A 9 -9.80 3.98 34.71
CA ILE A 9 -11.20 3.99 34.26
C ILE A 9 -11.48 5.22 33.41
N ILE A 10 -11.04 6.42 33.83
CA ILE A 10 -11.20 7.65 33.03
C ILE A 10 -10.45 7.51 31.70
N GLY A 11 -9.23 7.02 31.69
CA GLY A 11 -8.47 6.78 30.47
C GLY A 11 -9.17 5.81 29.52
N TYR A 12 -9.73 4.73 30.07
CA TYR A 12 -10.52 3.76 29.31
C TYR A 12 -11.82 4.35 28.76
N LEU A 13 -12.54 5.15 29.55
CA LEU A 13 -13.74 5.85 29.09
C LEU A 13 -13.41 6.88 27.98
N ILE A 14 -12.32 7.63 28.13
CA ILE A 14 -11.85 8.56 27.08
C ILE A 14 -11.47 7.79 25.82
N TYR A 15 -10.81 6.62 25.96
CA TYR A 15 -10.51 5.73 24.83
C TYR A 15 -11.77 5.26 24.13
N LEU A 16 -12.78 4.80 24.86
CA LEU A 16 -14.08 4.35 24.30
C LEU A 16 -14.82 5.48 23.56
N VAL A 17 -14.77 6.71 24.10
CA VAL A 17 -15.42 7.89 23.48
C VAL A 17 -14.65 8.35 22.24
N ARG A 18 -13.31 8.24 22.25
CA ARG A 18 -12.46 8.62 21.13
C ARG A 18 -12.33 7.55 20.04
N LYS A 19 -12.73 6.30 20.33
CA LYS A 19 -12.74 5.25 19.32
C LYS A 19 -13.62 5.69 18.16
N PRO A 20 -13.08 5.92 16.95
CA PRO A 20 -13.87 6.40 15.83
C PRO A 20 -15.00 5.40 15.58
N LYS A 21 -16.23 5.88 15.49
CA LYS A 21 -17.37 5.03 15.12
C LYS A 21 -17.10 4.54 13.71
N ARG A 22 -16.85 3.26 13.55
CA ARG A 22 -16.72 2.64 12.22
C ARG A 22 -17.96 2.97 11.42
N LYS A 23 -17.77 3.47 10.21
CA LYS A 23 -18.88 3.67 9.28
C LYS A 23 -19.51 2.31 8.99
N PRO A 24 -20.82 2.25 8.71
CA PRO A 24 -21.44 1.00 8.30
C PRO A 24 -20.72 0.46 7.06
N LEU A 25 -20.45 -0.84 7.07
CA LEU A 25 -19.76 -1.51 5.96
C LEU A 25 -20.57 -1.30 4.67
N ARG A 26 -19.93 -0.77 3.64
CA ARG A 26 -20.54 -0.65 2.31
C ARG A 26 -20.76 -2.04 1.73
N VAL A 27 -21.84 -2.22 0.98
CA VAL A 27 -22.12 -3.51 0.32
C VAL A 27 -21.20 -3.66 -0.90
N PHE A 28 -20.54 -4.80 -1.02
CA PHE A 28 -19.80 -5.16 -2.22
C PHE A 28 -20.77 -5.62 -3.31
N ASP A 29 -21.28 -4.68 -4.07
CA ASP A 29 -22.28 -4.89 -5.12
C ASP A 29 -21.66 -5.12 -6.51
N LYS A 30 -22.54 -5.26 -7.52
CA LYS A 30 -22.14 -5.48 -8.92
C LYS A 30 -21.31 -4.33 -9.50
N GLN A 31 -21.52 -3.10 -9.06
CA GLN A 31 -20.78 -1.93 -9.54
C GLN A 31 -19.31 -2.00 -9.08
N TRP A 32 -19.08 -2.28 -7.80
CA TRP A 32 -17.73 -2.45 -7.26
C TRP A 32 -17.00 -3.62 -7.89
N LYS A 33 -17.71 -4.76 -8.05
CA LYS A 33 -17.14 -5.92 -8.75
C LYS A 33 -16.68 -5.56 -10.15
N LYS A 34 -17.51 -4.85 -10.92
CA LYS A 34 -17.18 -4.40 -12.27
C LYS A 34 -15.97 -3.49 -12.29
N LEU A 35 -15.91 -2.48 -11.39
CA LEU A 35 -14.78 -1.56 -11.31
C LEU A 35 -13.45 -2.29 -11.04
N LEU A 36 -13.45 -3.28 -10.14
CA LEU A 36 -12.26 -4.08 -9.86
C LEU A 36 -11.90 -5.02 -11.01
N ASP A 37 -12.86 -5.70 -11.62
CA ASP A 37 -12.60 -6.59 -12.76
C ASP A 37 -12.05 -5.84 -13.98
N GLU A 38 -12.51 -4.62 -14.25
CA GLU A 38 -12.06 -3.83 -15.39
C GLU A 38 -10.69 -3.17 -15.16
N ASN A 39 -10.37 -2.78 -13.92
CA ASN A 39 -9.23 -1.90 -13.67
C ASN A 39 -8.12 -2.50 -12.79
N VAL A 40 -8.36 -3.59 -12.07
CA VAL A 40 -7.39 -4.17 -11.15
C VAL A 40 -6.93 -5.54 -11.65
N TYR A 41 -5.76 -5.57 -12.29
CA TYR A 41 -5.20 -6.81 -12.85
C TYR A 41 -5.00 -7.91 -11.80
N TYR A 42 -4.52 -7.55 -10.60
CA TYR A 42 -4.40 -8.46 -9.47
C TYR A 42 -5.74 -9.14 -9.15
N TYR A 43 -6.84 -8.37 -9.06
CA TYR A 43 -8.18 -8.89 -8.76
C TYR A 43 -8.68 -9.88 -9.83
N ARG A 44 -8.42 -9.61 -11.11
CA ARG A 44 -8.86 -10.50 -12.21
C ARG A 44 -8.31 -11.92 -12.10
N ARG A 45 -7.13 -12.08 -11.48
CA ARG A 45 -6.44 -13.38 -11.32
C ARG A 45 -6.88 -14.19 -10.12
N LEU A 46 -7.67 -13.61 -9.27
CA LEU A 46 -8.22 -14.28 -8.10
C LEU A 46 -9.33 -15.25 -8.50
N SER A 47 -9.46 -16.37 -7.79
CA SER A 47 -10.62 -17.25 -7.86
C SER A 47 -11.89 -16.52 -7.41
N ASP A 48 -13.08 -17.05 -7.70
CA ASP A 48 -14.34 -16.41 -7.31
C ASP A 48 -14.46 -16.24 -5.79
N ILE A 49 -13.96 -17.19 -5.01
CA ILE A 49 -13.94 -17.11 -3.53
C ILE A 49 -12.99 -15.99 -3.08
N GLU A 50 -11.79 -15.93 -3.65
CA GLU A 50 -10.81 -14.88 -3.35
C GLU A 50 -11.33 -13.50 -3.78
N LYS A 51 -12.00 -13.40 -4.94
CA LYS A 51 -12.64 -12.15 -5.41
C LYS A 51 -13.68 -11.63 -4.43
N GLN A 52 -14.49 -12.53 -3.88
CA GLN A 52 -15.47 -12.15 -2.87
C GLN A 52 -14.79 -11.66 -1.59
N ARG A 53 -13.77 -12.39 -1.10
CA ARG A 53 -12.97 -11.98 0.06
C ARG A 53 -12.28 -10.64 -0.17
N PHE A 54 -11.68 -10.43 -1.35
CA PHE A 54 -11.03 -9.18 -1.72
C PHE A 54 -12.03 -8.00 -1.71
N GLY A 55 -13.21 -8.21 -2.28
CA GLY A 55 -14.27 -7.20 -2.30
C GLY A 55 -14.74 -6.81 -0.90
N VAL A 56 -14.90 -7.78 0.02
CA VAL A 56 -15.23 -7.50 1.43
C VAL A 56 -14.14 -6.63 2.06
N ARG A 57 -12.86 -6.94 1.85
CA ARG A 57 -11.74 -6.16 2.38
C ARG A 57 -11.66 -4.74 1.83
N VAL A 58 -11.92 -4.57 0.54
CA VAL A 58 -12.04 -3.25 -0.09
C VAL A 58 -13.14 -2.43 0.59
N MET A 59 -14.30 -3.04 0.86
CA MET A 59 -15.39 -2.34 1.57
C MET A 59 -15.04 -2.04 3.04
N GLN A 60 -14.34 -2.96 3.70
CA GLN A 60 -13.86 -2.75 5.06
C GLN A 60 -12.91 -1.54 5.12
N PHE A 61 -11.89 -1.51 4.27
CA PHE A 61 -10.97 -0.37 4.17
C PHE A 61 -11.72 0.95 3.98
N LEU A 62 -12.67 1.02 3.05
CA LEU A 62 -13.47 2.22 2.80
C LEU A 62 -14.44 2.60 3.93
N SER A 63 -14.70 1.69 4.87
CA SER A 63 -15.46 2.00 6.10
C SER A 63 -14.57 2.56 7.22
N GLU A 64 -13.30 2.21 7.22
CA GLU A 64 -12.31 2.59 8.24
C GLU A 64 -11.57 3.86 7.85
N VAL A 65 -11.11 3.94 6.59
CA VAL A 65 -10.30 5.03 6.07
C VAL A 65 -11.14 5.95 5.18
N LYS A 66 -11.04 7.26 5.41
CA LYS A 66 -11.72 8.25 4.59
C LYS A 66 -10.89 8.53 3.33
N VAL A 67 -11.51 8.48 2.16
CA VAL A 67 -10.89 8.94 0.91
C VAL A 67 -11.49 10.30 0.54
N THR A 68 -10.65 11.31 0.35
CA THR A 68 -11.08 12.71 0.12
C THR A 68 -10.37 13.29 -1.11
N GLY A 69 -11.14 13.87 -2.02
CA GLY A 69 -10.59 14.64 -3.14
C GLY A 69 -10.22 16.07 -2.70
N VAL A 70 -9.01 16.50 -3.00
CA VAL A 70 -8.55 17.87 -2.74
C VAL A 70 -8.73 18.69 -3.99
N ASN A 71 -9.70 19.61 -3.97
CA ASN A 71 -10.12 20.41 -5.14
C ASN A 71 -10.45 19.55 -6.37
N LEU A 72 -10.99 18.36 -6.14
CA LEU A 72 -11.51 17.48 -7.17
C LEU A 72 -12.70 16.66 -6.64
N GLU A 73 -13.62 16.32 -7.51
CA GLU A 73 -14.67 15.34 -7.25
C GLU A 73 -14.11 13.93 -7.47
N LEU A 74 -14.19 13.09 -6.44
CA LEU A 74 -13.81 11.69 -6.53
C LEU A 74 -14.84 10.90 -7.34
N LYS A 75 -14.35 10.04 -8.21
CA LYS A 75 -15.18 9.04 -8.90
C LYS A 75 -15.13 7.71 -8.14
N PRO A 76 -16.16 6.87 -8.23
CA PRO A 76 -16.13 5.52 -7.62
C PRO A 76 -14.89 4.70 -8.01
N LEU A 77 -14.36 4.92 -9.21
CA LEU A 77 -13.09 4.33 -9.64
C LEU A 77 -11.91 4.76 -8.77
N ASP A 78 -11.82 6.04 -8.40
CA ASP A 78 -10.70 6.53 -7.58
C ASP A 78 -10.72 5.86 -6.20
N GLU A 79 -11.90 5.76 -5.55
CA GLU A 79 -12.05 5.05 -4.28
C GLU A 79 -11.71 3.54 -4.43
N ALA A 80 -12.16 2.91 -5.52
CA ALA A 80 -11.88 1.49 -5.79
C ALA A 80 -10.37 1.23 -5.95
N LEU A 81 -9.65 2.10 -6.65
CA LEU A 81 -8.21 1.96 -6.87
C LEU A 81 -7.41 2.22 -5.58
N VAL A 82 -7.78 3.22 -4.78
CA VAL A 82 -7.16 3.46 -3.46
C VAL A 82 -7.34 2.24 -2.57
N ALA A 83 -8.57 1.73 -2.45
CA ALA A 83 -8.86 0.58 -1.60
C ALA A 83 -8.22 -0.72 -2.12
N ALA A 84 -8.12 -0.89 -3.44
CA ALA A 84 -7.38 -2.02 -4.03
C ALA A 84 -5.88 -1.93 -3.70
N SER A 85 -5.26 -0.74 -3.79
CA SER A 85 -3.86 -0.54 -3.43
C SER A 85 -3.58 -0.87 -1.96
N ALA A 86 -4.53 -0.54 -1.07
CA ALA A 86 -4.47 -0.90 0.35
C ALA A 86 -4.64 -2.41 0.57
N THR A 87 -5.52 -3.05 -0.20
CA THR A 87 -5.88 -4.46 0.00
C THR A 87 -4.83 -5.42 -0.55
N ILE A 88 -4.23 -5.11 -1.69
CA ILE A 88 -3.28 -6.00 -2.39
C ILE A 88 -2.14 -6.46 -1.48
N PRO A 89 -1.37 -5.57 -0.80
CA PRO A 89 -0.22 -6.00 0.00
C PRO A 89 -0.60 -6.86 1.20
N VAL A 90 -1.79 -6.67 1.76
CA VAL A 90 -2.24 -7.36 2.98
C VAL A 90 -3.23 -8.50 2.71
N PHE A 91 -3.47 -8.84 1.46
CA PHE A 91 -4.47 -9.86 1.10
C PHE A 91 -4.13 -11.26 1.60
N GLY A 92 -2.84 -11.55 1.84
CA GLY A 92 -2.38 -12.83 2.41
C GLY A 92 -2.65 -12.99 3.90
N PHE A 93 -3.01 -11.93 4.61
CA PHE A 93 -3.31 -11.98 6.04
C PHE A 93 -4.82 -12.21 6.26
N ASP A 94 -5.19 -12.87 7.36
CA ASP A 94 -6.61 -13.13 7.65
C ASP A 94 -7.36 -11.87 8.04
N GLU A 95 -6.73 -10.98 8.80
CA GLU A 95 -7.25 -9.68 9.20
C GLU A 95 -6.12 -8.64 9.09
N TRP A 96 -6.46 -7.42 8.67
CA TRP A 96 -5.53 -6.30 8.64
C TRP A 96 -6.28 -4.98 8.76
N GLU A 97 -5.81 -4.10 9.64
CA GLU A 97 -6.25 -2.71 9.78
C GLU A 97 -5.01 -1.81 9.69
N TYR A 98 -5.09 -0.72 8.95
CA TYR A 98 -4.03 0.29 8.91
C TYR A 98 -4.18 1.21 10.13
N ALA A 99 -3.54 0.85 11.25
CA ALA A 99 -3.72 1.51 12.55
C ALA A 99 -3.35 3.00 12.54
N TYR A 100 -2.47 3.40 11.63
CA TYR A 100 -1.94 4.77 11.53
C TYR A 100 -2.48 5.53 10.32
N LEU A 101 -3.59 5.08 9.69
CA LEU A 101 -4.17 5.75 8.53
C LEU A 101 -5.64 6.11 8.76
N ASP A 102 -5.92 7.41 8.88
CA ASP A 102 -7.29 7.94 9.02
C ASP A 102 -7.88 8.39 7.68
N GLU A 103 -7.03 8.94 6.79
CA GLU A 103 -7.49 9.57 5.56
C GLU A 103 -6.47 9.48 4.42
N VAL A 104 -6.98 9.18 3.22
CA VAL A 104 -6.23 9.29 1.96
C VAL A 104 -6.73 10.53 1.21
N LEU A 105 -5.83 11.48 0.98
CA LEU A 105 -6.08 12.70 0.21
C LEU A 105 -5.68 12.48 -1.24
N VAL A 106 -6.62 12.64 -2.16
CA VAL A 106 -6.35 12.47 -3.60
C VAL A 106 -6.29 13.85 -4.26
N TYR A 107 -5.10 14.20 -4.75
CA TYR A 107 -4.83 15.43 -5.50
C TYR A 107 -5.08 15.24 -7.00
N PRO A 108 -5.43 16.28 -7.76
CA PRO A 108 -5.67 16.17 -9.21
C PRO A 108 -4.45 15.68 -10.00
N SER A 109 -3.26 16.14 -9.62
CA SER A 109 -1.98 15.86 -10.28
C SER A 109 -0.86 15.69 -9.26
N THR A 110 0.38 15.52 -9.74
CA THR A 110 1.59 15.58 -8.91
C THR A 110 1.71 16.91 -8.17
N PHE A 111 2.36 16.89 -7.03
CA PHE A 111 2.50 18.03 -6.11
C PHE A 111 3.97 18.20 -5.69
N ASN A 112 4.30 19.30 -5.04
CA ASN A 112 5.62 19.53 -4.44
C ASN A 112 5.60 19.21 -2.93
N LYS A 113 6.77 19.27 -2.28
CA LYS A 113 6.89 19.04 -0.83
C LYS A 113 6.11 20.04 0.03
N GLY A 114 5.68 21.17 -0.53
CA GLY A 114 4.80 22.15 0.10
C GLY A 114 3.31 21.89 -0.14
N PHE A 115 2.96 20.74 -0.74
CA PHE A 115 1.58 20.33 -1.09
C PHE A 115 0.91 21.22 -2.14
N GLU A 116 1.70 22.02 -2.87
CA GLU A 116 1.20 22.83 -3.96
C GLU A 116 1.08 21.98 -5.24
N TYR A 117 0.00 22.17 -5.97
CA TYR A 117 -0.29 21.52 -7.26
C TYR A 117 -0.89 22.55 -8.21
N GLY A 118 -1.02 22.21 -9.50
CA GLY A 118 -1.48 23.14 -10.54
C GLY A 118 -0.33 23.79 -11.30
N ASP A 119 -0.66 24.56 -12.33
CA ASP A 119 0.34 25.03 -13.32
C ASP A 119 1.35 26.06 -12.78
N GLY A 120 1.05 26.70 -11.64
CA GLY A 120 1.96 27.67 -10.99
C GLY A 120 2.93 27.04 -9.97
N ALA A 121 2.73 25.81 -9.55
CA ALA A 121 3.57 25.16 -8.55
C ALA A 121 4.87 24.62 -9.18
N LYS A 122 6.02 24.96 -8.57
CA LYS A 122 7.35 24.48 -9.02
C LYS A 122 7.67 23.12 -8.37
N ASP A 123 8.56 22.35 -9.01
CA ASP A 123 9.12 21.10 -8.47
C ASP A 123 8.06 20.04 -8.08
N ARG A 124 7.01 19.91 -8.89
CA ARG A 124 5.90 18.95 -8.71
C ARG A 124 6.31 17.52 -9.09
N ASN A 125 7.20 16.93 -8.34
CA ASN A 125 7.71 15.57 -8.60
C ASN A 125 7.13 14.51 -7.66
N VAL A 126 6.34 14.91 -6.65
CA VAL A 126 5.77 13.98 -5.67
C VAL A 126 4.48 13.40 -6.22
N MET A 127 4.43 12.08 -6.34
CA MET A 127 3.29 11.31 -6.83
C MET A 127 2.44 10.72 -5.71
N GLY A 128 3.07 10.42 -4.56
CA GLY A 128 2.47 9.94 -3.34
C GLY A 128 3.34 10.28 -2.15
N MET A 129 2.79 10.23 -0.94
CA MET A 129 3.52 10.45 0.31
C MET A 129 2.70 9.98 1.51
N VAL A 130 3.35 9.30 2.43
CA VAL A 130 2.83 9.04 3.79
C VAL A 130 3.19 10.23 4.67
N GLY A 131 2.21 10.75 5.41
CA GLY A 131 2.39 11.96 6.21
C GLY A 131 3.05 11.69 7.56
N ASP A 132 3.85 12.67 7.99
CA ASP A 132 4.46 12.75 9.33
C ASP A 132 4.07 14.05 10.04
N GLY A 133 4.34 14.13 11.34
CA GLY A 133 4.04 15.33 12.14
C GLY A 133 2.56 15.70 12.10
N TYR A 134 2.23 16.90 11.62
CA TYR A 134 0.84 17.36 11.51
C TYR A 134 0.02 16.62 10.44
N MET A 135 0.69 15.92 9.52
CA MET A 135 0.06 15.05 8.52
C MET A 135 -0.04 13.60 8.97
N ASN A 136 0.33 13.28 10.21
CA ASN A 136 0.20 11.93 10.74
C ASN A 136 -1.25 11.42 10.61
N GLY A 137 -1.41 10.16 10.23
CA GLY A 137 -2.71 9.57 9.91
C GLY A 137 -3.21 9.89 8.50
N LYS A 138 -2.43 10.56 7.66
CA LYS A 138 -2.81 10.90 6.29
C LYS A 138 -1.82 10.35 5.27
N MET A 139 -2.37 9.95 4.13
CA MET A 139 -1.62 9.66 2.91
C MET A 139 -2.09 10.60 1.81
N ILE A 140 -1.17 11.05 0.97
CA ILE A 140 -1.50 11.86 -0.21
C ILE A 140 -1.16 11.07 -1.46
N LEU A 141 -2.06 11.05 -2.43
CA LEU A 141 -1.86 10.40 -3.73
C LEU A 141 -2.25 11.35 -4.87
N SER A 142 -1.45 11.39 -5.91
CA SER A 142 -1.85 11.97 -7.18
C SER A 142 -2.85 11.05 -7.88
N ARG A 143 -4.02 11.57 -8.30
CA ARG A 143 -5.01 10.81 -9.09
C ARG A 143 -4.43 10.28 -10.39
N ASN A 144 -3.57 11.07 -11.03
CA ASN A 144 -2.93 10.64 -12.27
C ASN A 144 -1.99 9.46 -12.01
N ALA A 145 -1.15 9.53 -10.97
CA ALA A 145 -0.26 8.43 -10.59
C ALA A 145 -1.05 7.18 -10.15
N LEU A 146 -2.08 7.34 -9.31
CA LEU A 146 -2.99 6.27 -8.91
C LEU A 146 -3.57 5.52 -10.12
N ARG A 147 -4.15 6.25 -11.07
CA ARG A 147 -4.77 5.63 -12.26
C ARG A 147 -3.75 5.01 -13.20
N ASN A 148 -2.59 5.64 -13.38
CA ASN A 148 -1.52 5.14 -14.25
C ASN A 148 -0.94 3.83 -13.72
N GLY A 149 -0.74 3.68 -12.41
CA GLY A 149 -0.24 2.45 -11.81
C GLY A 149 -1.14 1.23 -12.08
N PHE A 150 -2.46 1.43 -12.20
CA PHE A 150 -3.36 0.33 -12.57
C PHE A 150 -3.57 0.16 -14.08
N LYS A 151 -3.36 1.22 -14.85
CA LYS A 151 -3.51 1.17 -16.32
C LYS A 151 -2.32 0.48 -16.99
N ASN A 152 -1.10 0.76 -16.51
CA ASN A 152 0.12 0.14 -17.01
C ASN A 152 0.59 -0.94 -16.05
N THR A 153 0.35 -2.20 -16.37
CA THR A 153 0.71 -3.36 -15.54
C THR A 153 2.07 -3.96 -15.94
N THR A 154 2.91 -3.21 -16.67
CA THR A 154 4.15 -3.74 -17.25
C THR A 154 5.40 -2.96 -16.88
N ASP A 155 5.28 -1.78 -16.33
CA ASP A 155 6.41 -0.89 -16.00
C ASP A 155 6.97 -1.09 -14.59
N LYS A 156 6.36 -1.97 -13.80
CA LYS A 156 6.75 -2.25 -12.40
C LYS A 156 6.62 -0.99 -11.51
N HIS A 157 5.62 -0.15 -11.80
CA HIS A 157 5.44 1.12 -11.11
C HIS A 157 4.00 1.37 -10.72
N ASN A 158 3.71 1.24 -9.43
CA ASN A 158 2.41 1.55 -8.85
C ASN A 158 2.57 2.38 -7.57
N THR A 159 2.55 3.70 -7.73
CA THR A 159 2.73 4.66 -6.64
C THR A 159 1.80 4.37 -5.46
N ALA A 160 0.56 3.99 -5.70
CA ALA A 160 -0.37 3.77 -4.60
C ALA A 160 -0.01 2.50 -3.80
N ILE A 161 0.38 1.40 -4.45
CA ILE A 161 0.91 0.20 -3.76
C ILE A 161 2.19 0.57 -3.00
N HIS A 162 3.09 1.35 -3.62
CA HIS A 162 4.33 1.85 -3.00
C HIS A 162 4.07 2.55 -1.66
N GLU A 163 3.16 3.52 -1.63
CA GLU A 163 2.83 4.26 -0.41
C GLU A 163 2.16 3.38 0.66
N PHE A 164 1.32 2.42 0.26
CA PHE A 164 0.75 1.47 1.23
C PHE A 164 1.80 0.52 1.79
N VAL A 165 2.84 0.17 1.04
CA VAL A 165 3.97 -0.61 1.55
C VAL A 165 4.77 0.17 2.60
N HIS A 166 4.96 1.47 2.43
CA HIS A 166 5.56 2.31 3.48
C HIS A 166 4.74 2.33 4.77
N LEU A 167 3.40 2.27 4.68
CA LEU A 167 2.56 2.13 5.87
C LEU A 167 2.75 0.78 6.57
N LEU A 168 2.98 -0.30 5.81
CA LEU A 168 3.29 -1.62 6.38
C LEU A 168 4.65 -1.64 7.08
N ASP A 169 5.63 -0.97 6.49
CA ASP A 169 6.96 -0.79 7.10
C ASP A 169 6.84 0.01 8.41
N LYS A 170 5.96 0.99 8.47
CA LYS A 170 5.72 1.86 9.64
C LYS A 170 4.96 1.18 10.79
N GLU A 171 4.35 0.01 10.62
CA GLU A 171 3.50 -0.61 11.65
C GLU A 171 4.24 -0.98 12.93
N ASP A 172 5.55 -1.22 12.89
CA ASP A 172 6.40 -1.43 14.08
C ASP A 172 6.89 -0.11 14.72
N GLY A 173 6.60 1.04 14.11
CA GLY A 173 6.95 2.38 14.58
C GLY A 173 8.17 2.99 13.89
N SER A 174 8.86 2.27 13.01
CA SER A 174 9.95 2.76 12.17
C SER A 174 9.61 2.65 10.69
N ILE A 175 10.30 3.38 9.84
CA ILE A 175 10.27 3.23 8.39
C ILE A 175 11.72 3.00 7.98
N ASP A 176 12.15 1.75 7.96
CA ASP A 176 13.55 1.38 7.75
C ASP A 176 13.74 0.26 6.70
N GLY A 177 12.67 -0.13 6.01
CA GLY A 177 12.69 -1.21 5.01
C GLY A 177 12.68 -2.60 5.65
N LEU A 178 12.44 -2.69 6.96
CA LEU A 178 12.37 -3.92 7.71
C LEU A 178 10.98 -4.12 8.32
N PRO A 179 10.02 -4.69 7.58
CA PRO A 179 8.66 -4.85 8.05
C PRO A 179 8.56 -5.98 9.09
N GLU A 180 9.02 -5.74 10.32
CA GLU A 180 9.09 -6.74 11.40
C GLU A 180 7.72 -7.35 11.72
N VAL A 181 6.64 -6.59 11.57
CA VAL A 181 5.26 -7.05 11.77
C VAL A 181 4.86 -8.14 10.76
N LEU A 182 5.43 -8.09 9.55
CA LEU A 182 5.14 -9.03 8.47
C LEU A 182 6.04 -10.28 8.53
N MET A 183 7.20 -10.18 9.16
CA MET A 183 8.24 -11.20 9.15
C MET A 183 8.47 -11.79 10.54
N SER A 184 8.80 -13.08 10.62
CA SER A 184 9.31 -13.65 11.86
C SER A 184 10.78 -13.27 12.05
N HIS A 185 11.20 -13.01 13.31
CA HIS A 185 12.55 -12.56 13.69
C HIS A 185 13.71 -13.36 13.06
N GLN A 186 13.52 -14.65 12.78
CA GLN A 186 14.55 -15.49 12.14
C GLN A 186 14.93 -15.03 10.72
N TYR A 187 14.08 -14.25 10.06
CA TYR A 187 14.31 -13.72 8.71
C TYR A 187 14.89 -12.31 8.69
N THR A 188 14.99 -11.63 9.81
CA THR A 188 15.49 -10.24 9.90
C THR A 188 16.90 -10.10 9.34
N ILE A 189 17.86 -10.92 9.80
CA ILE A 189 19.25 -10.86 9.33
C ILE A 189 19.37 -11.28 7.85
N PRO A 190 18.77 -12.42 7.39
CA PRO A 190 18.74 -12.76 5.97
C PRO A 190 18.12 -11.66 5.09
N TRP A 191 17.08 -10.98 5.56
CA TRP A 191 16.41 -9.88 4.86
C TRP A 191 17.33 -8.67 4.69
N LEU A 192 17.95 -8.19 5.77
CA LEU A 192 18.89 -7.06 5.70
C LEU A 192 20.05 -7.33 4.76
N LYS A 193 20.61 -8.53 4.81
CA LYS A 193 21.67 -8.95 3.86
C LYS A 193 21.16 -8.91 2.42
N MET A 194 19.97 -9.47 2.16
CA MET A 194 19.36 -9.50 0.84
C MET A 194 19.13 -8.08 0.30
N ILE A 195 18.61 -7.16 1.12
CA ILE A 195 18.43 -5.76 0.74
C ILE A 195 19.77 -5.16 0.31
N HIS A 196 20.79 -5.29 1.16
CA HIS A 196 22.12 -4.71 0.89
C HIS A 196 22.71 -5.22 -0.42
N ASP A 197 22.71 -6.55 -0.61
CA ASP A 197 23.25 -7.18 -1.83
C ASP A 197 22.47 -6.72 -3.09
N LYS A 198 21.15 -6.61 -3.00
CA LYS A 198 20.30 -6.18 -4.12
C LYS A 198 20.41 -4.68 -4.42
N MET A 199 20.57 -3.83 -3.41
CA MET A 199 20.82 -2.40 -3.60
C MET A 199 22.20 -2.18 -4.28
N GLU A 200 23.22 -2.99 -3.95
CA GLU A 200 24.50 -2.94 -4.63
C GLU A 200 24.38 -3.37 -6.12
N GLU A 201 23.60 -4.42 -6.42
CA GLU A 201 23.29 -4.81 -7.81
C GLU A 201 22.59 -3.67 -8.57
N ILE A 202 21.60 -2.99 -7.96
CA ILE A 202 20.89 -1.86 -8.56
C ILE A 202 21.86 -0.71 -8.84
N ASN A 203 22.65 -0.30 -7.86
CA ASN A 203 23.56 0.84 -7.95
C ASN A 203 24.74 0.57 -8.89
N SER A 204 24.97 -0.69 -9.27
CA SER A 204 25.97 -1.12 -10.27
C SER A 204 25.36 -1.40 -11.64
N ASP A 205 24.10 -1.00 -11.91
CA ASP A 205 23.35 -1.26 -13.16
C ASP A 205 23.27 -2.76 -13.54
N LYS A 206 23.25 -3.65 -12.54
CA LYS A 206 23.18 -5.12 -12.74
C LYS A 206 21.80 -5.71 -12.42
N SER A 207 20.83 -4.87 -12.10
CA SER A 207 19.48 -5.28 -11.72
C SER A 207 18.43 -4.68 -12.65
N ASP A 208 17.33 -5.40 -12.86
CA ASP A 208 16.15 -4.86 -13.54
C ASP A 208 15.10 -4.29 -12.56
N ILE A 209 15.42 -4.22 -11.27
CA ILE A 209 14.70 -3.44 -10.27
C ILE A 209 15.00 -1.96 -10.55
N ARG A 210 13.99 -1.10 -10.44
CA ARG A 210 14.14 0.34 -10.72
C ARG A 210 15.22 0.97 -9.83
N ASN A 211 16.02 1.89 -10.39
CA ASN A 211 17.13 2.56 -9.69
C ASN A 211 16.71 3.28 -8.40
N TYR A 212 15.45 3.71 -8.32
CA TYR A 212 14.89 4.31 -7.11
C TYR A 212 14.95 3.37 -5.88
N GLY A 213 14.83 2.06 -6.07
CA GLY A 213 15.03 1.06 -5.02
C GLY A 213 16.49 0.94 -4.51
N GLY A 214 17.46 1.56 -5.17
CA GLY A 214 18.86 1.63 -4.69
C GLY A 214 19.15 2.82 -3.78
N THR A 215 18.16 3.69 -3.49
CA THR A 215 18.37 4.94 -2.75
C THR A 215 18.32 4.79 -1.23
N SER A 216 17.52 3.87 -0.72
CA SER A 216 17.45 3.48 0.70
C SER A 216 16.77 2.11 0.83
N GLU A 217 16.93 1.48 2.00
CA GLU A 217 16.29 0.20 2.34
C GLU A 217 14.76 0.30 2.27
N THR A 218 14.21 1.40 2.74
CA THR A 218 12.78 1.73 2.70
C THR A 218 12.24 1.77 1.27
N GLU A 219 12.94 2.47 0.37
CA GLU A 219 12.56 2.56 -1.04
C GLU A 219 12.78 1.23 -1.76
N PHE A 220 13.82 0.47 -1.37
CA PHE A 220 14.02 -0.87 -1.89
C PHE A 220 12.81 -1.76 -1.63
N PHE A 221 12.34 -1.81 -0.38
CA PHE A 221 11.19 -2.64 -0.02
C PHE A 221 9.94 -2.25 -0.80
N ALA A 222 9.65 -0.95 -0.92
CA ALA A 222 8.49 -0.46 -1.68
C ALA A 222 8.60 -0.78 -3.18
N VAL A 223 9.75 -0.51 -3.82
CA VAL A 223 9.98 -0.78 -5.26
C VAL A 223 9.99 -2.28 -5.58
N ALA A 224 10.59 -3.10 -4.71
CA ALA A 224 10.55 -4.57 -4.87
C ALA A 224 9.11 -5.10 -4.75
N SER A 225 8.30 -4.50 -3.87
CA SER A 225 6.89 -4.85 -3.71
C SER A 225 6.04 -4.49 -4.93
N GLU A 226 6.26 -3.32 -5.55
CA GLU A 226 5.63 -2.97 -6.82
C GLU A 226 5.91 -4.03 -7.88
N TYR A 227 7.17 -4.42 -8.05
CA TYR A 227 7.56 -5.44 -9.01
C TYR A 227 6.95 -6.81 -8.69
N PHE A 228 6.94 -7.22 -7.43
CA PHE A 228 6.36 -8.47 -6.93
C PHE A 228 4.87 -8.59 -7.26
N PHE A 229 4.08 -7.53 -7.07
CA PHE A 229 2.65 -7.56 -7.32
C PHE A 229 2.27 -7.38 -8.80
N GLU A 230 3.05 -6.62 -9.55
CA GLU A 230 2.74 -6.35 -10.96
C GLU A 230 3.26 -7.43 -11.91
N ARG A 231 4.49 -7.88 -11.72
CA ARG A 231 5.19 -8.82 -12.62
C ARG A 231 5.77 -10.01 -11.87
N PRO A 232 4.96 -10.77 -11.12
CA PRO A 232 5.45 -11.84 -10.24
C PRO A 232 6.29 -12.90 -10.96
N ASP A 233 5.94 -13.31 -12.17
CA ASP A 233 6.71 -14.33 -12.92
C ASP A 233 8.07 -13.80 -13.37
N GLN A 234 8.15 -12.54 -13.79
CA GLN A 234 9.41 -11.93 -14.16
C GLN A 234 10.29 -11.75 -12.92
N PHE A 235 9.71 -11.27 -11.82
CA PHE A 235 10.39 -11.12 -10.55
C PHE A 235 10.93 -12.47 -10.04
N LYS A 236 10.11 -13.53 -10.07
CA LYS A 236 10.53 -14.89 -9.69
C LYS A 236 11.68 -15.44 -10.53
N ARG A 237 11.69 -15.16 -11.85
CA ARG A 237 12.78 -15.60 -12.73
C ARG A 237 14.08 -14.85 -12.48
N ASN A 238 13.99 -13.53 -12.32
CA ASN A 238 15.17 -12.66 -12.24
C ASN A 238 15.74 -12.57 -10.81
N HIS A 239 14.86 -12.71 -9.79
CA HIS A 239 15.21 -12.56 -8.38
C HIS A 239 14.56 -13.67 -7.52
N PRO A 240 14.88 -14.97 -7.74
CA PRO A 240 14.15 -16.09 -7.13
C PRO A 240 14.23 -16.13 -5.59
N GLU A 241 15.37 -15.76 -5.02
CA GLU A 241 15.56 -15.73 -3.56
C GLU A 241 14.76 -14.59 -2.94
N LEU A 242 14.84 -13.39 -3.52
CA LEU A 242 14.06 -12.24 -3.07
C LEU A 242 12.56 -12.51 -3.23
N TYR A 243 12.13 -13.13 -4.34
CA TYR A 243 10.74 -13.54 -4.54
C TYR A 243 10.25 -14.44 -3.40
N THR A 244 11.06 -15.44 -3.00
CA THR A 244 10.70 -16.35 -1.91
C THR A 244 10.52 -15.61 -0.58
N MET A 245 11.40 -14.65 -0.28
CA MET A 245 11.27 -13.81 0.91
C MET A 245 10.02 -12.92 0.86
N MET A 246 9.71 -12.33 -0.30
CA MET A 246 8.49 -11.52 -0.47
C MET A 246 7.21 -12.35 -0.31
N VAL A 247 7.20 -13.61 -0.80
CA VAL A 247 6.08 -14.55 -0.55
C VAL A 247 5.86 -14.78 0.93
N GLN A 248 6.93 -14.96 1.69
CA GLN A 248 6.84 -15.14 3.15
C GLN A 248 6.39 -13.84 3.85
N CYS A 249 6.93 -12.70 3.45
CA CYS A 249 6.58 -11.38 3.98
C CYS A 249 5.09 -11.10 3.79
N PHE A 250 4.59 -11.19 2.59
CA PHE A 250 3.19 -10.87 2.26
C PHE A 250 2.21 -12.04 2.46
N LYS A 251 2.69 -13.23 2.84
CA LYS A 251 1.90 -14.46 3.01
C LYS A 251 1.03 -14.76 1.79
N GLN A 252 1.51 -14.44 0.60
CA GLN A 252 0.79 -14.65 -0.65
C GLN A 252 1.75 -14.87 -1.82
N GLU A 253 1.31 -15.66 -2.77
CA GLU A 253 2.00 -15.89 -4.03
C GLU A 253 1.15 -15.33 -5.18
N PRO A 254 1.47 -14.12 -5.69
CA PRO A 254 0.70 -13.51 -6.77
C PRO A 254 0.74 -14.39 -8.01
N LYS A 255 -0.43 -14.73 -8.56
CA LYS A 255 -0.54 -15.58 -9.76
C LYS A 255 -0.42 -14.71 -11.02
N TYR A 256 0.31 -15.19 -12.01
CA TYR A 256 0.27 -14.65 -13.36
C TYR A 256 -0.53 -15.59 -14.25
N VAL A 257 -1.55 -15.05 -14.92
CA VAL A 257 -2.21 -15.77 -16.01
C VAL A 257 -1.78 -15.07 -17.29
N ALA A 258 -1.06 -15.78 -18.15
CA ALA A 258 -0.76 -15.28 -19.48
C ALA A 258 -2.09 -14.94 -20.15
N VAL A 259 -2.29 -13.67 -20.49
CA VAL A 259 -3.43 -13.29 -21.33
C VAL A 259 -3.16 -13.92 -22.68
N SER A 260 -3.89 -14.99 -23.01
CA SER A 260 -3.98 -15.49 -24.39
C SER A 260 -4.44 -14.35 -25.27
N ARG A 261 -3.56 -13.88 -26.13
CA ARG A 261 -3.85 -12.88 -27.18
C ARG A 261 -4.84 -13.43 -28.18
#